data_f1af34d5cbed911367ae7e3be487e32d
#
_entry.id   f1af34d5cbed911367ae7e3be487e32d
#
_cell.length_a   1.000
_cell.length_b   1.000
_cell.length_c   1.000
_cell.angle_alpha   90.00
_cell.angle_beta   90.00
_cell.angle_gamma   90.00
#
_symmetry.space_group_name_H-M   'P 1'
#
loop_
_entity.id
_entity.type
_entity.pdbx_description
1 polymer ?
#
loop_
_entity_poly.entity_id
_entity_poly.type
_entity_poly.pdbx_seq_one_letter_code
_entity_poly.pdbx_strand_id
1 'polypeptide(L)'
;MITLYHGSNVSIEQIDLSLSRKGKDFGCGFYLNANRQQAMDMAIRTTQRMRSGTPAVTAYLFDESILNQSGLNIKIFDDYSVEWAEFVLMNRKNTSDTPAHPYDIVIGPIANDTVGVQIRRFIMGYISMERLIEELKYRGNHSVQYFFGTPKAINLLHRTEE
;
A
#
# COMPACT_ATOMS: atom_id res chain seq x y z
N MET A 1 17.98 8.44 1.26
CA MET A 1 16.81 9.35 1.26
C MET A 1 16.10 9.20 -0.07
N ILE A 2 14.80 8.90 -0.05
CA ILE A 2 13.95 8.81 -1.26
C ILE A 2 12.73 9.70 -1.10
N THR A 3 12.13 10.10 -2.21
CA THR A 3 10.84 10.79 -2.22
C THR A 3 9.73 9.79 -2.47
N LEU A 4 8.73 9.78 -1.60
CA LEU A 4 7.53 8.96 -1.71
C LEU A 4 6.31 9.87 -1.89
N TYR A 5 5.32 9.40 -2.62
CA TYR A 5 4.16 10.18 -3.03
C TYR A 5 2.86 9.54 -2.56
N HIS A 6 1.97 10.35 -2.02
CA HIS A 6 0.60 9.96 -1.66
C HIS A 6 -0.40 10.67 -2.57
N GLY A 7 -1.29 9.90 -3.20
CA GLY A 7 -2.37 10.41 -4.02
C GLY A 7 -3.70 10.42 -3.27
N SER A 8 -4.35 11.58 -3.22
CA SER A 8 -5.64 11.77 -2.55
C SER A 8 -6.51 12.80 -3.29
N ASN A 9 -7.73 13.00 -2.81
CA ASN A 9 -8.63 14.06 -3.29
C ASN A 9 -8.38 15.43 -2.61
N VAL A 10 -7.38 15.51 -1.73
CA VAL A 10 -6.90 16.73 -1.05
C VAL A 10 -5.41 16.63 -0.80
N SER A 11 -4.73 17.77 -0.69
CA SER A 11 -3.35 17.80 -0.17
C SER A 11 -3.35 17.42 1.31
N ILE A 12 -2.42 16.54 1.71
CA ILE A 12 -2.35 16.05 3.09
C ILE A 12 -1.45 16.98 3.90
N GLU A 13 -2.05 17.77 4.77
CA GLU A 13 -1.33 18.62 5.71
C GLU A 13 -0.79 17.83 6.91
N GLN A 14 -1.59 16.92 7.44
CA GLN A 14 -1.24 16.05 8.55
C GLN A 14 -1.76 14.65 8.27
N ILE A 15 -0.92 13.64 8.49
CA ILE A 15 -1.31 12.23 8.32
C ILE A 15 -2.20 11.82 9.50
N ASP A 16 -3.39 11.32 9.18
CA ASP A 16 -4.36 10.78 10.13
C ASP A 16 -4.67 9.33 9.79
N LEU A 17 -4.11 8.39 10.56
CA LEU A 17 -4.29 6.95 10.34
C LEU A 17 -5.75 6.50 10.56
N SER A 18 -6.53 7.23 11.33
CA SER A 18 -7.94 6.90 11.58
C SER A 18 -8.82 7.01 10.33
N LEU A 19 -8.37 7.75 9.32
CA LEU A 19 -9.07 7.89 8.03
C LEU A 19 -8.82 6.73 7.07
N SER A 20 -7.91 5.81 7.40
CA SER A 20 -7.64 4.65 6.57
C SER A 20 -8.80 3.65 6.60
N ARG A 21 -9.12 3.10 5.42
CA ARG A 21 -10.19 2.11 5.28
C ARG A 21 -9.70 0.71 5.60
N LYS A 22 -10.59 -0.11 6.14
CA LYS A 22 -10.36 -1.55 6.34
C LYS A 22 -10.35 -2.29 5.00
N GLY A 23 -9.77 -3.48 4.99
CA GLY A 23 -9.75 -4.36 3.83
C GLY A 23 -8.77 -3.97 2.73
N LYS A 24 -7.78 -3.12 3.02
CA LYS A 24 -6.68 -2.79 2.12
C LYS A 24 -5.60 -3.87 2.15
N ASP A 25 -4.75 -3.89 1.13
CA ASP A 25 -3.78 -4.98 0.89
C ASP A 25 -2.78 -5.21 2.02
N PHE A 26 -2.33 -4.16 2.69
CA PHE A 26 -1.41 -4.24 3.83
C PHE A 26 -2.08 -3.78 5.14
N GLY A 27 -3.40 -3.63 5.15
CA GLY A 27 -4.17 -3.20 6.30
C GLY A 27 -4.44 -1.69 6.36
N CYS A 28 -4.96 -1.24 7.50
CA CYS A 28 -5.19 0.18 7.76
C CYS A 28 -3.88 0.90 7.99
N GLY A 29 -3.59 1.93 7.20
CA GLY A 29 -2.37 2.71 7.28
C GLY A 29 -2.28 3.76 6.17
N PHE A 30 -1.14 4.42 6.12
CA PHE A 30 -0.83 5.43 5.13
C PHE A 30 0.03 4.82 4.02
N TYR A 31 -0.43 4.94 2.77
CA TYR A 31 0.18 4.31 1.60
C TYR A 31 0.86 5.33 0.71
N LEU A 32 2.08 5.02 0.31
CA LEU A 32 2.91 5.86 -0.54
C LEU A 32 3.48 5.05 -1.71
N ASN A 33 3.86 5.73 -2.75
CA ASN A 33 4.47 5.16 -3.95
C ASN A 33 5.74 5.92 -4.33
N ALA A 34 6.77 5.23 -4.80
CA ALA A 34 7.96 5.89 -5.32
C ALA A 34 7.74 6.51 -6.72
N ASN A 35 6.66 6.13 -7.41
CA ASN A 35 6.30 6.67 -8.71
C ASN A 35 5.19 7.72 -8.57
N ARG A 36 5.53 8.99 -8.87
CA ARG A 36 4.62 10.13 -8.78
C ARG A 36 3.38 9.99 -9.67
N GLN A 37 3.53 9.41 -10.88
CA GLN A 37 2.41 9.22 -11.79
C GLN A 37 1.38 8.23 -11.22
N GLN A 38 1.83 7.14 -10.60
CA GLN A 38 0.92 6.20 -9.94
C GLN A 38 0.20 6.82 -8.75
N ALA A 39 0.85 7.70 -8.01
CA ALA A 39 0.19 8.47 -6.96
C ALA A 39 -0.87 9.42 -7.55
N MET A 40 -0.60 10.08 -8.68
CA MET A 40 -1.57 10.91 -9.38
C MET A 40 -2.76 10.09 -9.89
N ASP A 41 -2.52 8.91 -10.47
CA ASP A 41 -3.59 8.01 -10.92
C ASP A 41 -4.49 7.58 -9.73
N MET A 42 -3.89 7.34 -8.57
CA MET A 42 -4.63 7.06 -7.34
C MET A 42 -5.42 8.28 -6.86
N ALA A 43 -4.86 9.48 -6.95
CA ALA A 43 -5.54 10.72 -6.60
C ALA A 43 -6.80 10.93 -7.45
N ILE A 44 -6.70 10.71 -8.77
CA ILE A 44 -7.81 10.81 -9.71
C ILE A 44 -8.92 9.80 -9.33
N ARG A 45 -8.56 8.52 -9.12
CA ARG A 45 -9.53 7.49 -8.72
C ARG A 45 -10.19 7.79 -7.38
N THR A 46 -9.43 8.29 -6.42
CA THR A 46 -9.94 8.67 -5.10
C THR A 46 -10.93 9.81 -5.21
N THR A 47 -10.62 10.85 -5.99
CA THR A 47 -11.51 12.00 -6.22
C THR A 47 -12.82 11.55 -6.88
N GLN A 48 -12.74 10.67 -7.88
CA GLN A 48 -13.91 10.12 -8.57
C GLN A 48 -14.78 9.28 -7.62
N ARG A 49 -14.17 8.43 -6.81
CA ARG A 49 -14.88 7.58 -5.84
C ARG A 49 -15.55 8.40 -4.73
N MET A 50 -14.83 9.39 -4.20
CA MET A 50 -15.33 10.26 -3.12
C MET A 50 -16.32 11.32 -3.63
N ARG A 51 -16.30 11.62 -4.94
CA ARG A 51 -17.09 12.69 -5.58
C ARG A 51 -16.90 14.05 -4.91
N SER A 52 -15.70 14.31 -4.42
CA SER A 52 -15.36 15.55 -3.71
C SER A 52 -13.87 15.82 -3.79
N GLY A 53 -13.48 17.07 -3.65
CA GLY A 53 -12.09 17.52 -3.68
C GLY A 53 -11.53 17.62 -5.10
N THR A 54 -10.21 17.69 -5.17
CA THR A 54 -9.43 17.78 -6.42
C THR A 54 -8.25 16.80 -6.31
N PRO A 55 -7.88 16.09 -7.39
CA PRO A 55 -6.72 15.21 -7.36
C PRO A 55 -5.47 15.94 -6.88
N ALA A 56 -4.86 15.43 -5.82
CA ALA A 56 -3.65 16.00 -5.22
C ALA A 56 -2.63 14.91 -4.91
N VAL A 57 -1.36 15.23 -5.14
CA VAL A 57 -0.22 14.40 -4.75
C VAL A 57 0.55 15.16 -3.67
N THR A 58 0.80 14.50 -2.55
CA THR A 58 1.63 15.04 -1.47
C THR A 58 2.92 14.23 -1.40
N ALA A 59 4.07 14.91 -1.37
CA ALA A 59 5.39 14.32 -1.36
C ALA A 59 5.98 14.26 0.05
N TYR A 60 6.71 13.17 0.32
CA TYR A 60 7.38 12.93 1.59
C TYR A 60 8.81 12.42 1.36
N LEU A 61 9.77 12.94 2.10
CA LEU A 61 11.11 12.38 2.20
C LEU A 61 11.11 11.23 3.23
N PHE A 62 11.73 10.13 2.86
CA PHE A 62 11.92 8.96 3.70
C PHE A 62 13.37 8.47 3.64
N ASP A 63 13.94 8.19 4.81
CA ASP A 63 15.29 7.65 4.90
C ASP A 63 15.25 6.12 4.95
N GLU A 64 15.55 5.47 3.82
CA GLU A 64 15.56 4.00 3.74
C GLU A 64 16.62 3.34 4.63
N SER A 65 17.64 4.06 5.10
CA SER A 65 18.63 3.51 6.03
C SER A 65 18.00 3.05 7.35
N ILE A 66 16.85 3.62 7.71
CA ILE A 66 16.06 3.26 8.89
C ILE A 66 15.55 1.81 8.81
N LEU A 67 15.35 1.26 7.60
CA LEU A 67 14.87 -0.11 7.40
C LEU A 67 15.83 -1.17 7.99
N ASN A 68 17.09 -0.80 8.20
CA ASN A 68 18.11 -1.67 8.80
C ASN A 68 18.30 -1.44 10.31
N GLN A 69 17.52 -0.53 10.92
CA GLN A 69 17.67 -0.19 12.34
C GLN A 69 16.75 -1.04 13.21
N SER A 70 17.20 -1.31 14.44
CA SER A 70 16.37 -1.96 15.45
C SER A 70 15.26 -1.02 15.97
N GLY A 71 14.12 -1.60 16.35
CA GLY A 71 13.05 -0.84 16.99
C GLY A 71 11.83 -0.57 16.13
N LEU A 72 11.82 -1.01 14.87
CA LEU A 72 10.67 -1.06 13.98
C LEU A 72 10.37 -2.50 13.57
N ASN A 73 9.10 -2.84 13.48
CA ASN A 73 8.66 -4.09 12.87
C ASN A 73 8.43 -3.85 11.38
N ILE A 74 9.30 -4.40 10.55
CA ILE A 74 9.31 -4.15 9.11
C ILE A 74 9.13 -5.45 8.34
N LYS A 75 8.28 -5.44 7.33
CA LYS A 75 8.10 -6.55 6.38
C LYS A 75 8.36 -6.05 4.96
N ILE A 76 9.25 -6.76 4.26
CA ILE A 76 9.56 -6.47 2.85
C ILE A 76 9.24 -7.71 2.02
N PHE A 77 8.45 -7.51 0.95
CA PHE A 77 8.20 -8.50 -0.07
C PHE A 77 8.93 -8.07 -1.34
N ASP A 78 9.93 -8.82 -1.75
CA ASP A 78 10.75 -8.49 -2.93
C ASP A 78 9.97 -8.65 -4.24
N ASP A 79 9.01 -9.58 -4.28
CA ASP A 79 8.17 -9.85 -5.44
C ASP A 79 6.84 -10.51 -4.99
N TYR A 80 5.96 -10.74 -5.96
CA TYR A 80 4.78 -11.57 -5.76
C TYR A 80 5.20 -12.98 -5.38
N SER A 81 4.57 -13.51 -4.34
CA SER A 81 4.85 -14.82 -3.77
C SER A 81 3.61 -15.36 -3.07
N VAL A 82 3.62 -16.63 -2.70
CA VAL A 82 2.57 -17.22 -1.86
C VAL A 82 2.44 -16.43 -0.56
N GLU A 83 3.57 -16.11 0.08
CA GLU A 83 3.57 -15.30 1.32
C GLU A 83 2.93 -13.93 1.13
N TRP A 84 3.26 -13.22 0.04
CA TRP A 84 2.62 -11.94 -0.31
C TRP A 84 1.12 -12.11 -0.51
N ALA A 85 0.70 -13.12 -1.28
CA ALA A 85 -0.72 -13.36 -1.57
C ALA A 85 -1.51 -13.67 -0.30
N GLU A 86 -0.99 -14.53 0.58
CA GLU A 86 -1.62 -14.86 1.86
C GLU A 86 -1.71 -13.64 2.78
N PHE A 87 -0.66 -12.82 2.82
CA PHE A 87 -0.64 -11.56 3.59
C PHE A 87 -1.70 -10.58 3.09
N VAL A 88 -1.80 -10.37 1.79
CA VAL A 88 -2.82 -9.51 1.18
C VAL A 88 -4.23 -10.04 1.45
N LEU A 89 -4.46 -11.35 1.29
CA LEU A 89 -5.76 -11.97 1.56
C LEU A 89 -6.18 -11.81 3.02
N MET A 90 -5.26 -12.02 3.95
CA MET A 90 -5.49 -11.85 5.39
C MET A 90 -5.93 -10.42 5.70
N ASN A 91 -5.24 -9.42 5.16
CA ASN A 91 -5.57 -8.01 5.37
C ASN A 91 -6.90 -7.62 4.71
N ARG A 92 -7.17 -8.09 3.49
CA ARG A 92 -8.44 -7.81 2.79
C ARG A 92 -9.67 -8.36 3.52
N LYS A 93 -9.52 -9.49 4.21
CA LYS A 93 -10.58 -10.12 5.01
C LYS A 93 -10.76 -9.48 6.39
N ASN A 94 -9.78 -8.72 6.85
CA ASN A 94 -9.84 -8.12 8.19
C ASN A 94 -10.75 -6.91 8.20
N THR A 95 -11.92 -7.05 8.83
CA THR A 95 -12.91 -5.99 9.05
C THR A 95 -12.93 -5.48 10.49
N SER A 96 -12.05 -6.02 11.36
CA SER A 96 -11.94 -5.61 12.77
C SER A 96 -11.11 -4.32 12.92
N ASP A 97 -11.17 -3.72 14.10
CA ASP A 97 -10.33 -2.57 14.45
C ASP A 97 -8.91 -2.97 14.85
N THR A 98 -8.68 -4.26 15.10
CA THR A 98 -7.35 -4.79 15.42
C THR A 98 -6.58 -5.10 14.13
N PRO A 99 -5.34 -4.59 13.95
CA PRO A 99 -4.51 -4.95 12.82
C PRO A 99 -4.28 -6.45 12.72
N ALA A 100 -4.25 -6.99 11.48
CA ALA A 100 -3.98 -8.41 11.25
C ALA A 100 -2.49 -8.78 11.37
N HIS A 101 -1.62 -7.80 11.45
CA HIS A 101 -0.18 -7.97 11.59
C HIS A 101 0.44 -6.88 12.47
N PRO A 102 1.64 -7.13 13.06
CA PRO A 102 2.30 -6.19 13.97
C PRO A 102 3.27 -5.22 13.29
N TYR A 103 3.34 -5.18 11.95
CA TYR A 103 4.35 -4.40 11.23
C TYR A 103 4.04 -2.91 11.25
N ASP A 104 5.07 -2.11 11.56
CA ASP A 104 5.06 -0.65 11.46
C ASP A 104 5.12 -0.20 10.00
N ILE A 105 5.96 -0.88 9.21
CA ILE A 105 6.20 -0.60 7.79
C ILE A 105 6.09 -1.91 7.00
N VAL A 106 5.38 -1.86 5.87
CA VAL A 106 5.36 -2.95 4.88
C VAL A 106 5.72 -2.38 3.52
N ILE A 107 6.62 -3.04 2.82
CA ILE A 107 7.05 -2.66 1.46
C ILE A 107 6.84 -3.86 0.55
N GLY A 108 6.20 -3.67 -0.58
CA GLY A 108 5.97 -4.77 -1.50
C GLY A 108 5.21 -4.38 -2.76
N PRO A 109 5.00 -5.34 -3.68
CA PRO A 109 4.33 -5.10 -4.93
C PRO A 109 2.90 -4.60 -4.76
N ILE A 110 2.46 -3.75 -5.69
CA ILE A 110 1.09 -3.24 -5.75
C ILE A 110 0.17 -4.29 -6.37
N ALA A 111 -1.00 -4.48 -5.78
CA ALA A 111 -2.11 -5.16 -6.41
C ALA A 111 -2.91 -4.16 -7.29
N ASN A 112 -2.50 -3.98 -8.55
CA ASN A 112 -3.24 -3.20 -9.52
C ASN A 112 -4.57 -3.89 -9.90
N ASP A 113 -5.38 -3.26 -10.76
CA ASP A 113 -6.70 -3.80 -11.14
C ASP A 113 -6.60 -5.20 -11.78
N THR A 114 -5.59 -5.45 -12.60
CA THR A 114 -5.34 -6.75 -13.23
C THR A 114 -4.98 -7.82 -12.17
N VAL A 115 -4.11 -7.48 -11.23
CA VAL A 115 -3.76 -8.34 -10.09
C VAL A 115 -4.98 -8.59 -9.21
N GLY A 116 -5.78 -7.57 -8.93
CA GLY A 116 -7.02 -7.68 -8.17
C GLY A 116 -8.02 -8.67 -8.77
N VAL A 117 -8.12 -8.73 -10.09
CA VAL A 117 -8.97 -9.72 -10.80
C VAL A 117 -8.48 -11.15 -10.50
N GLN A 118 -7.19 -11.40 -10.56
CA GLN A 118 -6.62 -12.73 -10.30
C GLN A 118 -6.81 -13.15 -8.84
N ILE A 119 -6.65 -12.23 -7.90
CA ILE A 119 -6.93 -12.50 -6.47
C ILE A 119 -8.39 -12.89 -6.27
N ARG A 120 -9.35 -12.18 -6.90
CA ARG A 120 -10.78 -12.53 -6.84
C ARG A 120 -11.06 -13.91 -7.42
N ARG A 121 -10.44 -14.26 -8.56
CA ARG A 121 -10.58 -15.60 -9.17
C ARG A 121 -10.09 -16.69 -8.24
N PHE A 122 -9.00 -16.47 -7.53
CA PHE A 122 -8.51 -17.40 -6.52
C PHE A 122 -9.48 -17.53 -5.33
N ILE A 123 -9.98 -16.41 -4.79
CA ILE A 123 -10.95 -16.42 -3.68
C ILE A 123 -12.22 -17.20 -4.06
N MET A 124 -12.68 -17.07 -5.31
CA MET A 124 -13.87 -17.76 -5.83
C MET A 124 -13.58 -19.24 -6.22
N GLY A 125 -12.37 -19.71 -6.07
CA GLY A 125 -11.98 -21.09 -6.36
C GLY A 125 -11.78 -21.41 -7.86
N TYR A 126 -11.70 -20.40 -8.72
CA TYR A 126 -11.50 -20.62 -10.16
C TYR A 126 -10.06 -20.95 -10.56
N ILE A 127 -9.08 -20.57 -9.76
CA ILE A 127 -7.67 -20.87 -9.98
C ILE A 127 -7.01 -21.33 -8.70
N SER A 128 -5.93 -22.15 -8.83
CA SER A 128 -5.10 -22.58 -7.70
C SER A 128 -4.17 -21.46 -7.23
N MET A 129 -3.53 -21.65 -6.06
CA MET A 129 -2.51 -20.73 -5.56
C MET A 129 -1.32 -20.65 -6.52
N GLU A 130 -0.85 -21.79 -7.06
CA GLU A 130 0.24 -21.81 -8.03
C GLU A 130 -0.10 -20.98 -9.28
N ARG A 131 -1.31 -21.14 -9.82
CA ARG A 131 -1.76 -20.37 -10.97
C ARG A 131 -1.91 -18.89 -10.64
N LEU A 132 -2.38 -18.56 -9.42
CA LEU A 132 -2.43 -17.17 -8.96
C LEU A 132 -1.03 -16.53 -9.02
N ILE A 133 -0.02 -17.17 -8.45
CA ILE A 133 1.35 -16.61 -8.43
C ILE A 133 1.90 -16.43 -9.85
N GLU A 134 1.69 -17.38 -10.74
CA GLU A 134 2.08 -17.25 -12.16
C GLU A 134 1.43 -16.03 -12.81
N GLU A 135 0.11 -15.84 -12.62
CA GLU A 135 -0.62 -14.71 -13.19
C GLU A 135 -0.17 -13.37 -12.59
N LEU A 136 0.12 -13.33 -11.29
CA LEU A 136 0.63 -12.14 -10.61
C LEU A 136 1.98 -11.71 -11.18
N LYS A 137 2.91 -12.64 -11.36
CA LYS A 137 4.24 -12.38 -11.94
C LYS A 137 4.17 -11.95 -13.39
N TYR A 138 3.24 -12.52 -14.15
CA TYR A 138 3.07 -12.18 -15.55
C TYR A 138 2.36 -10.84 -15.78
N ARG A 139 1.29 -10.55 -15.02
CA ARG A 139 0.41 -9.38 -15.21
C ARG A 139 0.72 -8.21 -14.29
N GLY A 140 1.46 -8.44 -13.20
CA GLY A 140 1.86 -7.40 -12.27
C GLY A 140 2.82 -6.42 -12.92
N ASN A 141 2.70 -5.14 -12.56
CA ASN A 141 3.61 -4.10 -13.05
C ASN A 141 4.89 -3.99 -12.20
N HIS A 142 5.04 -4.83 -11.18
CA HIS A 142 6.16 -4.86 -10.21
C HIS A 142 6.43 -3.53 -9.51
N SER A 143 5.52 -2.58 -9.59
CA SER A 143 5.62 -1.34 -8.81
C SER A 143 5.46 -1.62 -7.34
N VAL A 144 6.20 -0.87 -6.54
CA VAL A 144 6.28 -1.06 -5.09
C VAL A 144 5.49 0.01 -4.36
N GLN A 145 4.71 -0.42 -3.37
CA GLN A 145 4.05 0.47 -2.42
C GLN A 145 4.71 0.38 -1.05
N TYR A 146 4.67 1.48 -0.34
CA TYR A 146 5.15 1.64 1.02
C TYR A 146 3.95 1.89 1.93
N PHE A 147 3.79 1.06 2.93
CA PHE A 147 2.75 1.17 3.95
C PHE A 147 3.34 1.58 5.29
N PHE A 148 2.74 2.56 5.92
CA PHE A 148 3.09 3.05 7.25
C PHE A 148 1.87 2.91 8.15
N GLY A 149 1.89 1.96 9.08
CA GLY A 149 0.72 1.51 9.85
C GLY A 149 0.62 2.04 11.27
N THR A 150 1.64 2.72 11.79
CA THR A 150 1.70 3.18 13.18
C THR A 150 2.12 4.64 13.29
N PRO A 151 1.77 5.33 14.40
CA PRO A 151 2.28 6.68 14.66
C PRO A 151 3.81 6.77 14.62
N LYS A 152 4.50 5.73 15.10
CA LYS A 152 5.95 5.62 15.07
C LYS A 152 6.49 5.61 13.63
N ALA A 153 5.82 4.89 12.73
CA ALA A 153 6.22 4.83 11.33
C ALA A 153 5.95 6.16 10.59
N ILE A 154 4.77 6.78 10.76
CA ILE A 154 4.45 8.04 10.08
C ILE A 154 5.34 9.21 10.52
N ASN A 155 5.88 9.19 11.74
CA ASN A 155 6.81 10.20 12.21
C ASN A 155 8.18 10.18 11.48
N LEU A 156 8.45 9.14 10.69
CA LEU A 156 9.64 9.03 9.85
C LEU A 156 9.46 9.70 8.48
N LEU A 157 8.25 10.15 8.16
CA LEU A 157 7.93 10.81 6.91
C LEU A 157 8.02 12.33 7.09
N HIS A 158 8.82 12.98 6.27
CA HIS A 158 8.97 14.43 6.28
C HIS A 158 8.32 15.00 5.02
N ARG A 159 7.17 15.70 5.20
CA ARG A 159 6.51 16.37 4.10
C ARG A 159 7.49 17.33 3.42
N THR A 160 7.49 17.33 2.09
CA THR A 160 8.28 18.27 1.29
C THR A 160 7.39 19.00 0.30
N GLU A 161 7.74 20.24 0.01
CA GLU A 161 7.21 20.96 -1.13
C GLU A 161 8.02 20.53 -2.36
N GLU A 162 7.34 20.11 -3.42
CA GLU A 162 7.97 19.85 -4.72
C GLU A 162 8.25 21.14 -5.48
#